data_00337e9e9efd0314caecdab6038dd5c9
#
_entry.id   00337e9e9efd0314caecdab6038dd5c9
#
_cell.length_a   1.000
_cell.length_b   1.000
_cell.length_c   1.000
_cell.angle_alpha   90.00
_cell.angle_beta   90.00
_cell.angle_gamma   90.00
#
_symmetry.space_group_name_H-M   'P 1'
#
loop_
_entity.id
_entity.type
_entity.pdbx_description
1 polymer ?
#
loop_
_entity_poly.entity_id
_entity_poly.type
_entity_poly.pdbx_seq_one_letter_code
_entity_poly.pdbx_strand_id
1 'polypeptide(L)'
;MIIFDRATCRDLSTARHREWIETDGIGGYASSTIVGLNTRRYHGLLVAATRPPLGRMVLLSKMEETILIGGHRYDLSTNRYPGAIYPAGYELLKEFRLDPFPTFVYEVEGVEIEKRVFLVYGHNTVVIEYDFRGLDRGLRSEVSFELRPLIAFS
;
A
#
# COMPACT_ATOMS: atom_id res chain seq x y z
N MET A 1 5.92 15.76 -10.30
CA MET A 1 6.18 14.50 -9.61
C MET A 1 6.51 14.77 -8.14
N ILE A 2 5.88 14.04 -7.22
CA ILE A 2 6.13 14.15 -5.78
C ILE A 2 6.83 12.87 -5.35
N ILE A 3 8.00 13.00 -4.72
CA ILE A 3 8.80 11.88 -4.25
C ILE A 3 9.16 12.11 -2.78
N PHE A 4 8.97 11.06 -1.97
CA PHE A 4 9.46 10.99 -0.60
C PHE A 4 10.53 9.91 -0.53
N ASP A 5 11.70 10.29 -0.03
CA ASP A 5 12.86 9.40 0.01
C ASP A 5 12.80 8.41 1.19
N ARG A 6 13.79 7.53 1.25
CA ARG A 6 13.90 6.51 2.28
C ARG A 6 13.90 7.11 3.69
N ALA A 7 14.64 8.19 3.90
CA ALA A 7 14.74 8.83 5.21
C ALA A 7 13.38 9.33 5.68
N THR A 8 12.61 9.95 4.80
CA THR A 8 11.26 10.44 5.11
C THR A 8 10.29 9.29 5.37
N CYS A 9 10.34 8.23 4.56
CA CYS A 9 9.47 7.05 4.76
C CYS A 9 9.77 6.34 6.08
N ARG A 10 11.03 6.32 6.52
CA ARG A 10 11.44 5.69 7.78
C ARG A 10 11.15 6.55 9.00
N ASP A 11 10.96 7.83 8.84
CA ASP A 11 10.55 8.71 9.93
C ASP A 11 9.02 8.64 10.08
N LEU A 12 8.55 7.67 10.86
CA LEU A 12 7.13 7.42 11.00
C LEU A 12 6.38 8.60 11.61
N SER A 13 7.02 9.39 12.48
CA SER A 13 6.39 10.58 13.07
C SER A 13 6.02 11.62 12.01
N THR A 14 6.78 11.66 10.92
CA THR A 14 6.48 12.53 9.76
C THR A 14 5.61 11.79 8.74
N ALA A 15 6.00 10.57 8.35
CA ALA A 15 5.36 9.83 7.26
C ALA A 15 3.88 9.53 7.52
N ARG A 16 3.51 9.27 8.76
CA ARG A 16 2.11 8.99 9.12
C ARG A 16 1.17 10.19 8.93
N HIS A 17 1.72 11.39 8.72
CA HIS A 17 0.95 12.60 8.46
C HIS A 17 0.97 13.00 6.98
N ARG A 18 1.63 12.22 6.12
CA ARG A 18 1.65 12.43 4.68
C ARG A 18 0.64 11.48 4.06
N GLU A 19 -0.43 12.04 3.51
CA GLU A 19 -1.54 11.27 2.97
C GLU A 19 -1.66 11.48 1.47
N TRP A 20 -2.20 10.47 0.80
CA TRP A 20 -2.52 10.53 -0.61
C TRP A 20 -3.99 10.14 -0.81
N ILE A 21 -4.55 10.56 -1.93
CA ILE A 21 -5.92 10.21 -2.32
C ILE A 21 -6.00 10.05 -3.84
N GLU A 22 -6.72 9.02 -4.26
CA GLU A 22 -7.12 8.79 -5.64
C GLU A 22 -8.64 8.72 -5.69
N THR A 23 -9.25 9.26 -6.75
CA THR A 23 -10.71 9.29 -6.88
C THR A 23 -11.14 8.54 -8.13
N ASP A 24 -12.40 8.03 -8.13
CA ASP A 24 -12.96 7.28 -9.26
C ASP A 24 -13.97 8.07 -10.10
N GLY A 25 -14.26 9.31 -9.71
CA GLY A 25 -15.19 10.17 -10.45
C GLY A 25 -16.67 9.97 -10.13
N ILE A 26 -17.01 8.98 -9.32
CA ILE A 26 -18.41 8.70 -8.93
C ILE A 26 -18.63 8.75 -7.41
N GLY A 27 -17.71 9.41 -6.70
CA GLY A 27 -17.80 9.61 -5.25
C GLY A 27 -16.99 8.64 -4.42
N GLY A 28 -16.37 7.62 -5.03
CA GLY A 28 -15.48 6.70 -4.35
C GLY A 28 -14.03 7.17 -4.40
N TYR A 29 -13.20 6.57 -3.56
CA TYR A 29 -11.79 6.93 -3.48
C TYR A 29 -10.94 5.82 -2.84
N ALA A 30 -9.63 5.95 -2.98
CA ALA A 30 -8.63 5.24 -2.19
C ALA A 30 -7.77 6.28 -1.49
N SER A 31 -7.43 6.06 -0.25
CA SER A 31 -6.62 6.99 0.53
C SER A 31 -5.91 6.27 1.66
N SER A 32 -4.67 6.64 1.91
CA SER A 32 -3.87 6.17 3.03
C SER A 32 -2.67 7.12 3.22
N THR A 33 -1.72 6.69 4.03
CA THR A 33 -0.46 7.42 4.19
C THR A 33 0.59 6.90 3.21
N ILE A 34 1.69 7.64 3.07
CA ILE A 34 2.80 7.26 2.18
C ILE A 34 3.53 5.99 2.62
N VAL A 35 3.28 5.49 3.82
CA VAL A 35 3.83 4.21 4.32
C VAL A 35 2.76 3.12 4.41
N GLY A 36 1.55 3.41 3.94
CA GLY A 36 0.46 2.44 3.93
C GLY A 36 -0.18 2.21 5.30
N LEU A 37 0.14 3.03 6.29
CA LEU A 37 -0.50 2.99 7.60
C LEU A 37 -1.82 3.75 7.54
N ASN A 38 -2.93 3.05 7.75
CA ASN A 38 -4.24 3.68 7.82
C ASN A 38 -4.38 4.38 9.18
N THR A 39 -4.49 5.70 9.17
CA THR A 39 -4.55 6.53 10.37
C THR A 39 -5.92 7.18 10.57
N ARG A 40 -6.82 7.07 9.60
CA ARG A 40 -8.15 7.63 9.66
C ARG A 40 -9.21 6.55 9.46
N ARG A 41 -10.41 6.77 10.01
CA ARG A 41 -11.53 5.84 9.90
C ARG A 41 -11.87 5.47 8.45
N TYR A 42 -11.76 6.44 7.54
CA TYR A 42 -12.07 6.23 6.13
C TYR A 42 -10.84 6.10 5.24
N HIS A 43 -9.68 5.76 5.80
CA HIS A 43 -8.60 5.28 4.99
C HIS A 43 -8.94 3.90 4.45
N GLY A 44 -8.65 3.66 3.20
CA GLY A 44 -8.89 2.36 2.57
C GLY A 44 -8.45 2.38 1.12
N LEU A 45 -8.26 1.18 0.57
CA LEU A 45 -7.88 1.01 -0.84
C LEU A 45 -9.09 1.03 -1.77
N LEU A 46 -10.29 0.78 -1.23
CA LEU A 46 -11.53 0.97 -1.96
C LEU A 46 -12.61 1.43 -0.99
N VAL A 47 -12.89 2.72 -1.03
CA VAL A 47 -14.02 3.32 -0.35
C VAL A 47 -15.03 3.67 -1.43
N ALA A 48 -16.02 2.81 -1.60
CA ALA A 48 -16.97 2.91 -2.70
C ALA A 48 -18.18 3.76 -2.32
N ALA A 49 -18.72 4.49 -3.30
CA ALA A 49 -20.02 5.13 -3.16
C ALA A 49 -21.08 4.12 -3.57
N THR A 50 -21.83 3.60 -2.59
CA THR A 50 -22.85 2.57 -2.84
C THR A 50 -24.10 3.14 -3.51
N ARG A 51 -24.33 4.45 -3.37
CA ARG A 51 -25.33 5.22 -4.09
C ARG A 51 -24.67 6.49 -4.62
N PRO A 52 -23.97 6.39 -5.77
CA PRO A 52 -23.16 7.51 -6.25
C PRO A 52 -23.95 8.82 -6.34
N PRO A 53 -23.36 9.95 -5.83
CA PRO A 53 -22.06 10.07 -5.17
C PRO A 53 -22.09 9.86 -3.64
N LEU A 54 -23.15 9.28 -3.11
CA LEU A 54 -23.41 9.11 -1.68
C LEU A 54 -23.29 7.66 -1.23
N GLY A 55 -23.39 7.46 0.08
CA GLY A 55 -23.39 6.13 0.68
C GLY A 55 -22.01 5.47 0.68
N ARG A 56 -20.98 6.19 1.09
CA ARG A 56 -19.60 5.66 1.09
C ARG A 56 -19.44 4.55 2.11
N MET A 57 -18.76 3.49 1.66
CA MET A 57 -18.47 2.32 2.48
C MET A 57 -17.07 1.83 2.18
N VAL A 58 -16.30 1.53 3.23
CA VAL A 58 -14.98 0.92 3.06
C VAL A 58 -15.17 -0.55 2.71
N LEU A 59 -14.86 -0.93 1.48
CA LEU A 59 -14.97 -2.31 1.00
C LEU A 59 -13.66 -3.06 1.12
N LEU A 60 -12.55 -2.41 0.79
CA LEU A 60 -11.21 -2.97 0.96
C LEU A 60 -10.40 -1.97 1.79
N SER A 61 -10.10 -2.35 3.02
CA SER A 61 -9.31 -1.50 3.90
C SER A 61 -7.86 -1.48 3.49
N LYS A 62 -7.29 -2.66 3.22
CA LYS A 62 -5.86 -2.82 3.04
C LYS A 62 -5.56 -4.09 2.26
N MET A 63 -4.45 -4.11 1.55
CA MET A 63 -3.84 -5.32 1.03
C MET A 63 -2.55 -5.55 1.82
N GLU A 64 -2.50 -6.64 2.57
CA GLU A 64 -1.28 -7.01 3.27
C GLU A 64 -0.43 -7.90 2.39
N GLU A 65 0.85 -7.58 2.32
CA GLU A 65 1.80 -8.30 1.47
C GLU A 65 2.92 -8.88 2.33
N THR A 66 3.31 -10.09 2.00
CA THR A 66 4.48 -10.73 2.59
C THR A 66 5.31 -11.33 1.46
N ILE A 67 6.62 -11.05 1.46
CA ILE A 67 7.56 -11.72 0.57
C ILE A 67 8.41 -12.67 1.39
N LEU A 68 8.58 -13.92 0.87
CA LEU A 68 9.46 -14.90 1.46
C LEU A 68 10.63 -15.11 0.50
N ILE A 69 11.85 -14.99 1.03
CA ILE A 69 13.08 -15.15 0.27
C ILE A 69 13.97 -16.12 1.02
N GLY A 70 14.23 -17.29 0.44
CA GLY A 70 15.07 -18.31 1.06
C GLY A 70 14.63 -18.71 2.46
N GLY A 71 13.31 -18.76 2.69
CA GLY A 71 12.74 -19.09 4.00
C GLY A 71 12.64 -17.91 4.97
N HIS A 72 13.17 -16.73 4.61
CA HIS A 72 13.03 -15.53 5.43
C HIS A 72 11.78 -14.76 5.04
N ARG A 73 11.03 -14.34 6.05
CA ARG A 73 9.75 -13.64 5.89
C ARG A 73 9.93 -12.13 6.06
N TYR A 74 9.40 -11.37 5.11
CA TYR A 74 9.37 -9.91 5.18
C TYR A 74 7.95 -9.41 4.94
N ASP A 75 7.37 -8.75 5.95
CA ASP A 75 6.04 -8.15 5.85
C ASP A 75 6.19 -6.70 5.39
N LEU A 76 5.48 -6.35 4.32
CA LEU A 76 5.54 -5.00 3.73
C LEU A 76 4.52 -4.06 4.36
N SER A 77 3.54 -4.60 5.06
CA SER A 77 2.48 -3.81 5.68
C SER A 77 2.98 -3.05 6.91
N THR A 78 2.32 -1.95 7.21
CA THR A 78 2.54 -1.19 8.44
C THR A 78 1.19 -1.03 9.13
N ASN A 79 1.08 -1.56 10.33
CA ASN A 79 -0.14 -1.52 11.12
C ASN A 79 0.14 -0.96 12.51
N ARG A 80 -0.85 -0.25 13.05
CA ARG A 80 -0.77 0.34 14.37
C ARG A 80 -1.75 -0.34 15.32
N TYR A 81 -1.22 -0.82 16.42
CA TYR A 81 -2.00 -1.36 17.52
C TYR A 81 -1.68 -0.58 18.80
N PRO A 82 -2.51 -0.66 19.85
CA PRO A 82 -2.19 0.01 21.12
C PRO A 82 -0.80 -0.37 21.60
N GLY A 83 0.09 0.65 21.71
CA GLY A 83 1.45 0.47 22.18
C GLY A 83 2.44 -0.14 21.20
N ALA A 84 2.05 -0.40 19.95
CA ALA A 84 2.96 -1.04 19.00
C ALA A 84 2.64 -0.73 17.53
N ILE A 85 3.69 -0.70 16.70
CA ILE A 85 3.61 -0.72 15.25
C ILE A 85 4.10 -2.09 14.80
N TYR A 86 3.22 -2.90 14.24
CA TYR A 86 3.57 -4.24 13.75
C TYR A 86 2.53 -4.76 12.75
N PRO A 87 2.97 -5.28 11.58
CA PRO A 87 4.34 -5.24 11.08
C PRO A 87 4.82 -3.81 10.82
N ALA A 88 6.13 -3.66 10.63
CA ALA A 88 6.77 -2.36 10.40
C ALA A 88 7.38 -2.30 9.00
N GLY A 89 6.56 -2.55 7.98
CA GLY A 89 6.99 -2.59 6.58
C GLY A 89 7.52 -1.24 6.07
N TYR A 90 7.20 -0.13 6.74
CA TYR A 90 7.73 1.17 6.40
C TYR A 90 9.26 1.22 6.46
N GLU A 91 9.88 0.36 7.26
CA GLU A 91 11.34 0.26 7.35
C GLU A 91 11.97 -0.32 6.08
N LEU A 92 11.16 -0.98 5.25
CA LEU A 92 11.60 -1.57 3.99
C LEU A 92 11.35 -0.65 2.79
N LEU A 93 10.70 0.49 3.00
CA LEU A 93 10.44 1.44 1.93
C LEU A 93 11.71 2.17 1.52
N LYS A 94 11.98 2.12 0.21
CA LYS A 94 13.04 2.88 -0.43
C LYS A 94 12.53 4.25 -0.83
N GLU A 95 11.26 4.33 -1.22
CA GLU A 95 10.66 5.56 -1.70
C GLU A 95 9.14 5.43 -1.80
N PHE A 96 8.44 6.54 -1.69
CA PHE A 96 7.06 6.69 -2.12
C PHE A 96 6.99 7.82 -3.13
N ARG A 97 6.23 7.62 -4.22
CA ARG A 97 6.05 8.69 -5.22
C ARG A 97 4.62 8.73 -5.75
N LEU A 98 4.23 9.91 -6.18
CA LEU A 98 3.00 10.16 -6.94
C LEU A 98 3.41 10.49 -8.36
N ASP A 99 3.38 9.48 -9.26
CA ASP A 99 3.78 9.66 -10.66
C ASP A 99 3.36 8.47 -11.53
N PRO A 100 2.19 8.51 -12.16
CA PRO A 100 1.07 9.39 -11.88
C PRO A 100 0.25 8.95 -10.68
N PHE A 101 0.42 7.70 -10.22
CA PHE A 101 -0.36 7.09 -9.14
C PHE A 101 0.48 6.88 -7.90
N PRO A 102 -0.17 6.70 -6.72
CA PRO A 102 0.54 6.30 -5.51
C PRO A 102 1.38 5.06 -5.76
N THR A 103 2.69 5.18 -5.55
CA THR A 103 3.66 4.13 -5.83
C THR A 103 4.58 3.95 -4.64
N PHE A 104 4.55 2.75 -4.08
CA PHE A 104 5.38 2.35 -2.94
C PHE A 104 6.51 1.48 -3.48
N VAL A 105 7.75 1.84 -3.20
CA VAL A 105 8.92 1.07 -3.64
C VAL A 105 9.58 0.47 -2.40
N TYR A 106 9.48 -0.84 -2.27
CA TYR A 106 10.11 -1.60 -1.18
C TYR A 106 11.40 -2.24 -1.70
N GLU A 107 12.37 -2.37 -0.81
CA GLU A 107 13.63 -3.06 -1.12
C GLU A 107 13.94 -4.07 -0.03
N VAL A 108 14.10 -5.34 -0.43
CA VAL A 108 14.32 -6.46 0.48
C VAL A 108 15.34 -7.39 -0.16
N GLU A 109 16.52 -7.56 0.47
CA GLU A 109 17.56 -8.46 0.01
C GLU A 109 17.90 -8.33 -1.48
N GLY A 110 18.01 -7.09 -1.96
CA GLY A 110 18.31 -6.82 -3.36
C GLY A 110 17.13 -6.95 -4.31
N VAL A 111 15.95 -7.35 -3.80
CA VAL A 111 14.72 -7.40 -4.58
C VAL A 111 13.95 -6.10 -4.37
N GLU A 112 13.58 -5.45 -5.46
CA GLU A 112 12.77 -4.24 -5.44
C GLU A 112 11.35 -4.60 -5.81
N ILE A 113 10.39 -4.18 -4.98
CA ILE A 113 8.97 -4.43 -5.18
C ILE A 113 8.28 -3.08 -5.32
N GLU A 114 7.71 -2.82 -6.48
CA GLU A 114 7.01 -1.58 -6.77
C GLU A 114 5.51 -1.85 -6.76
N LYS A 115 4.80 -1.24 -5.82
CA LYS A 115 3.35 -1.37 -5.66
C LYS A 115 2.68 -0.08 -6.11
N ARG A 116 1.79 -0.16 -7.09
CA ARG A 116 1.00 0.98 -7.58
C ARG A 116 -0.47 0.76 -7.30
N VAL A 117 -1.15 1.82 -6.89
CA VAL A 117 -2.59 1.80 -6.60
C VAL A 117 -3.29 2.84 -7.46
N PHE A 118 -4.33 2.42 -8.18
CA PHE A 118 -5.18 3.37 -8.89
C PHE A 118 -6.62 2.87 -8.98
N LEU A 119 -7.54 3.81 -9.21
CA LEU A 119 -8.96 3.51 -9.39
C LEU A 119 -9.33 3.63 -10.86
N VAL A 120 -10.21 2.74 -11.30
CA VAL A 120 -10.76 2.81 -12.66
C VAL A 120 -11.84 3.90 -12.66
N TYR A 121 -11.68 4.91 -13.52
CA TYR A 121 -12.61 6.03 -13.59
C TYR A 121 -14.02 5.54 -13.92
N GLY A 122 -15.00 6.00 -13.14
CA GLY A 122 -16.40 5.65 -13.34
C GLY A 122 -16.80 4.29 -12.79
N HIS A 123 -15.92 3.59 -12.09
CA HIS A 123 -16.18 2.25 -11.56
C HIS A 123 -15.76 2.12 -10.10
N ASN A 124 -16.46 1.28 -9.34
CA ASN A 124 -16.07 0.91 -7.98
C ASN A 124 -15.00 -0.18 -8.04
N THR A 125 -13.86 0.13 -8.64
CA THR A 125 -12.79 -0.84 -8.89
C THR A 125 -11.44 -0.22 -8.57
N VAL A 126 -10.70 -0.88 -7.68
CA VAL A 126 -9.30 -0.55 -7.39
C VAL A 126 -8.40 -1.55 -8.08
N VAL A 127 -7.31 -1.07 -8.65
CA VAL A 127 -6.25 -1.91 -9.22
C VAL A 127 -4.99 -1.71 -8.41
N ILE A 128 -4.39 -2.82 -8.00
CA ILE A 128 -3.13 -2.83 -7.27
C ILE A 128 -2.15 -3.64 -8.11
N GLU A 129 -1.11 -2.99 -8.60
CA GLU A 129 -0.09 -3.64 -9.42
C GLU A 129 1.19 -3.83 -8.64
N TYR A 130 1.83 -4.97 -8.83
CA TYR A 130 3.13 -5.28 -8.23
C TYR A 130 4.13 -5.60 -9.34
N ASP A 131 5.26 -4.92 -9.30
CA ASP A 131 6.34 -5.11 -10.25
C ASP A 131 7.61 -5.46 -9.47
N PHE A 132 8.26 -6.56 -9.84
CA PHE A 132 9.43 -7.09 -9.14
C PHE A 132 10.67 -6.91 -9.99
N ARG A 133 11.73 -6.38 -9.38
CA ARG A 133 13.04 -6.21 -10.02
C ARG A 133 14.12 -6.83 -9.13
N GLY A 134 15.17 -7.34 -9.77
CA GLY A 134 16.27 -7.99 -9.04
C GLY A 134 16.06 -9.47 -8.79
N LEU A 135 15.03 -10.07 -9.40
CA LEU A 135 14.80 -11.51 -9.35
C LEU A 135 15.60 -12.16 -10.49
N ASP A 136 16.74 -12.76 -10.16
CA ASP A 136 17.47 -13.59 -11.11
C ASP A 136 16.92 -15.03 -11.11
N ARG A 137 17.46 -15.88 -12.00
CA ARG A 137 16.95 -17.25 -12.15
C ARG A 137 17.10 -18.11 -10.90
N GLY A 138 18.20 -17.94 -10.16
CA GLY A 138 18.44 -18.70 -8.93
C GLY A 138 17.50 -18.26 -7.82
N LEU A 139 17.29 -16.96 -7.71
CA LEU A 139 16.47 -16.37 -6.66
C LEU A 139 14.97 -16.66 -6.86
N ARG A 140 14.50 -16.70 -8.11
CA ARG A 140 13.08 -16.93 -8.43
C ARG A 140 12.50 -18.18 -7.81
N SER A 141 13.26 -19.25 -7.72
CA SER A 141 12.82 -20.51 -7.13
C SER A 141 12.69 -20.46 -5.62
N GLU A 142 13.28 -19.44 -4.98
CA GLU A 142 13.30 -19.26 -3.53
C GLU A 142 12.36 -18.15 -3.06
N VAL A 143 11.67 -17.48 -3.97
CA VAL A 143 10.80 -16.34 -3.66
C VAL A 143 9.35 -16.72 -3.81
N SER A 144 8.55 -16.42 -2.80
CA SER A 144 7.10 -16.46 -2.89
C SER A 144 6.52 -15.15 -2.35
N PHE A 145 5.35 -14.78 -2.86
CA PHE A 145 4.68 -13.54 -2.50
C PHE A 145 3.25 -13.84 -2.09
N GLU A 146 2.90 -13.45 -0.87
CA GLU A 146 1.57 -13.69 -0.30
C GLU A 146 0.78 -12.39 -0.22
N LEU A 147 -0.47 -12.44 -0.64
CA LEU A 147 -1.39 -11.31 -0.58
C LEU A 147 -2.58 -11.67 0.31
N ARG A 148 -2.91 -10.80 1.25
CA ARG A 148 -4.05 -10.95 2.15
C ARG A 148 -4.89 -9.68 2.14
N PRO A 149 -6.04 -9.68 1.46
CA PRO A 149 -6.94 -8.53 1.50
C PRO A 149 -7.64 -8.44 2.85
N LEU A 150 -7.69 -7.22 3.41
CA LEU A 150 -8.47 -6.94 4.60
C LEU A 150 -9.75 -6.23 4.18
N ILE A 151 -10.86 -6.96 4.27
CA ILE A 151 -12.18 -6.48 3.90
C ILE A 151 -12.85 -5.93 5.15
N ALA A 152 -13.35 -4.70 5.05
CA ALA A 152 -14.04 -4.04 6.15
C ALA A 152 -15.41 -3.57 5.65
N PHE A 153 -16.40 -3.66 6.53
CA PHE A 153 -17.74 -3.14 6.27
C PHE A 153 -18.03 -2.07 7.31
N SER A 154 -17.78 -0.82 6.93
CA SER A 154 -18.04 0.28 7.84
C SER A 154 -18.43 1.56 7.13
#